data_fa5a97dd511c62517c96cd21074d8761
#
_entry.id   fa5a97dd511c62517c96cd21074d8761
#
_cell.length_a   1.000
_cell.length_b   1.000
_cell.length_c   1.000
_cell.angle_alpha   90.00
_cell.angle_beta   90.00
_cell.angle_gamma   90.00
#
_symmetry.space_group_name_H-M   'P 1'
#
loop_
_entity.id
_entity.type
_entity.pdbx_description
1 polymer ?
#
loop_
_entity_poly.entity_id
_entity_poly.type
_entity_poly.pdbx_seq_one_letter_code
_entity_poly.pdbx_strand_id
1 'polypeptide(L)'
;MGQRLFDRIKNRLHRVKGQEAAGTVSPAARLAGFIIHKKGWIESVFVAGCIFSLIAMLFVNVNYDLTEYLPATAQSGIGLDQMEAEFGYPGTARLMIKDVSLYEAKQYKDKLEAVDGVDQILWCDSTVNVYAGEDFINQKDIEDYYKDGCAVMDITFDEGDTAKKTSQAIDEMKAITGGKGYYVGMAVQNKSLTENVESEMNLILTVAVIMIFAVLCLTTSAWSEPFLFLLVMGVAILLNRGTNIFIGTVSFLTNNVAMVLQLATSMDYSIFLLDAFSRERQKGLPEETAMVNAIEAAINSIFASSLTTVVGFLALVSMKFTICLLYTSRCV
;
A
#
# COMPACT_ATOMS: atom_id res chain seq x y z
N MET A 1 23.65 55.82 -27.58
CA MET A 1 23.46 54.48 -27.07
C MET A 1 22.10 54.28 -26.38
N GLY A 2 21.52 55.33 -25.79
CA GLY A 2 20.22 55.30 -25.10
C GLY A 2 18.98 55.12 -25.99
N GLN A 3 18.96 55.68 -27.20
CA GLN A 3 17.80 55.57 -28.11
C GLN A 3 17.52 54.14 -28.60
N ARG A 4 18.56 53.35 -28.86
CA ARG A 4 18.38 51.92 -29.27
C ARG A 4 17.86 51.03 -28.13
N LEU A 5 18.12 51.38 -26.87
CA LEU A 5 17.60 50.66 -25.71
C LEU A 5 16.11 51.00 -25.50
N PHE A 6 15.76 52.27 -25.69
CA PHE A 6 14.37 52.76 -25.58
C PHE A 6 13.47 52.18 -26.67
N ASP A 7 13.97 52.08 -27.90
CA ASP A 7 13.24 51.42 -29.01
C ASP A 7 13.07 49.93 -28.83
N ARG A 8 14.04 49.25 -28.22
CA ARG A 8 13.91 47.81 -27.84
C ARG A 8 12.88 47.61 -26.74
N ILE A 9 12.84 48.47 -25.75
CA ILE A 9 11.84 48.41 -24.66
C ILE A 9 10.45 48.75 -25.21
N LYS A 10 10.33 49.77 -26.06
CA LYS A 10 9.07 50.16 -26.71
C LYS A 10 8.54 49.08 -27.64
N ASN A 11 9.40 48.43 -28.42
CA ASN A 11 9.02 47.31 -29.27
C ASN A 11 8.68 46.03 -28.48
N ARG A 12 9.29 45.80 -27.31
CA ARG A 12 8.87 44.71 -26.39
C ARG A 12 7.50 45.05 -25.76
N LEU A 13 7.26 46.27 -25.32
CA LEU A 13 5.98 46.71 -24.79
C LEU A 13 4.86 46.66 -25.85
N HIS A 14 5.17 46.99 -27.11
CA HIS A 14 4.22 46.82 -28.23
C HIS A 14 3.97 45.36 -28.59
N ARG A 15 4.96 44.46 -28.41
CA ARG A 15 4.77 43.03 -28.59
C ARG A 15 3.91 42.42 -27.48
N VAL A 16 4.08 42.86 -26.23
CA VAL A 16 3.24 42.44 -25.10
C VAL A 16 1.80 42.95 -25.26
N LYS A 17 1.62 44.25 -25.69
CA LYS A 17 0.28 44.77 -26.01
C LYS A 17 -0.34 44.18 -27.27
N GLY A 18 0.45 43.78 -28.26
CA GLY A 18 -0.05 43.11 -29.47
C GLY A 18 -0.48 41.64 -29.23
N GLN A 19 0.03 41.00 -28.18
CA GLN A 19 -0.44 39.68 -27.77
C GLN A 19 -1.75 39.75 -26.96
N GLU A 20 -2.03 40.86 -26.26
CA GLU A 20 -3.33 41.09 -25.64
C GLU A 20 -4.47 41.37 -26.66
N ALA A 21 -4.13 41.75 -27.91
CA ALA A 21 -5.14 42.04 -28.94
C ALA A 21 -5.46 40.88 -29.88
N ALA A 22 -4.73 39.75 -29.81
CA ALA A 22 -5.02 38.53 -30.57
C ALA A 22 -5.70 37.49 -29.64
N GLY A 23 -7.00 37.66 -29.45
CA GLY A 23 -7.86 36.98 -28.50
C GLY A 23 -8.07 35.47 -28.69
N THR A 24 -7.07 34.67 -28.41
CA THR A 24 -7.29 33.32 -28.00
C THR A 24 -6.49 33.05 -26.72
N VAL A 25 -7.12 33.36 -25.59
CA VAL A 25 -6.59 32.94 -24.27
C VAL A 25 -6.34 31.46 -24.35
N SER A 26 -5.07 31.04 -24.13
CA SER A 26 -4.73 29.63 -24.20
C SER A 26 -5.62 28.80 -23.23
N PRO A 27 -5.98 27.55 -23.54
CA PRO A 27 -6.76 26.70 -22.64
C PRO A 27 -6.11 26.60 -21.25
N ALA A 28 -4.78 26.63 -21.20
CA ALA A 28 -3.98 26.63 -19.98
C ALA A 28 -4.18 27.89 -19.14
N ALA A 29 -4.18 29.07 -19.76
CA ALA A 29 -4.44 30.33 -19.05
C ALA A 29 -5.88 30.45 -18.54
N ARG A 30 -6.86 29.86 -19.26
CA ARG A 30 -8.26 29.77 -18.77
C ARG A 30 -8.36 28.87 -17.54
N LEU A 31 -7.70 27.72 -17.58
CA LEU A 31 -7.64 26.80 -16.46
C LEU A 31 -6.97 27.43 -15.24
N ALA A 32 -5.82 28.10 -15.43
CA ALA A 32 -5.11 28.80 -14.38
C ALA A 32 -5.97 29.90 -13.74
N GLY A 33 -6.62 30.74 -14.57
CA GLY A 33 -7.56 31.76 -14.09
C GLY A 33 -8.73 31.19 -13.29
N PHE A 34 -9.31 30.07 -13.74
CA PHE A 34 -10.37 29.36 -13.01
C PHE A 34 -9.89 28.88 -11.63
N ILE A 35 -8.71 28.24 -11.57
CA ILE A 35 -8.12 27.73 -10.31
C ILE A 35 -7.93 28.89 -9.33
N ILE A 36 -7.33 30.00 -9.77
CA ILE A 36 -7.04 31.13 -8.88
C ILE A 36 -8.31 31.82 -8.41
N HIS A 37 -9.29 32.01 -9.30
CA HIS A 37 -10.55 32.68 -8.94
C HIS A 37 -11.44 31.83 -8.04
N LYS A 38 -11.37 30.48 -8.16
CA LYS A 38 -12.18 29.53 -7.40
C LYS A 38 -11.40 28.82 -6.31
N LYS A 39 -10.24 29.37 -5.85
CA LYS A 39 -9.34 28.71 -4.90
C LYS A 39 -10.06 28.18 -3.66
N GLY A 40 -10.89 28.98 -3.00
CA GLY A 40 -11.59 28.57 -1.79
C GLY A 40 -12.59 27.43 -2.01
N TRP A 41 -13.23 27.36 -3.17
CA TRP A 41 -14.11 26.25 -3.52
C TRP A 41 -13.29 24.98 -3.76
N ILE A 42 -12.15 25.09 -4.46
CA ILE A 42 -11.25 23.96 -4.71
C ILE A 42 -10.68 23.43 -3.40
N GLU A 43 -10.21 24.29 -2.52
CA GLU A 43 -9.74 23.92 -1.18
C GLU A 43 -10.82 23.17 -0.39
N SER A 44 -12.07 23.66 -0.41
CA SER A 44 -13.20 23.01 0.27
C SER A 44 -13.49 21.63 -0.29
N VAL A 45 -13.40 21.44 -1.61
CA VAL A 45 -13.56 20.12 -2.26
C VAL A 45 -12.45 19.15 -1.84
N PHE A 46 -11.20 19.62 -1.77
CA PHE A 46 -10.09 18.78 -1.31
C PHE A 46 -10.23 18.40 0.17
N VAL A 47 -10.62 19.34 1.03
CA VAL A 47 -10.87 19.05 2.45
C VAL A 47 -12.01 18.05 2.62
N ALA A 48 -13.13 18.24 1.91
CA ALA A 48 -14.24 17.28 1.92
C ALA A 48 -13.80 15.90 1.40
N GLY A 49 -13.00 15.87 0.32
CA GLY A 49 -12.39 14.65 -0.20
C GLY A 49 -11.49 13.93 0.82
N CYS A 50 -10.68 14.68 1.55
CA CYS A 50 -9.84 14.12 2.61
C CYS A 50 -10.68 13.50 3.74
N ILE A 51 -11.73 14.18 4.19
CA ILE A 51 -12.62 13.66 5.23
C ILE A 51 -13.32 12.39 4.72
N PHE A 52 -13.84 12.42 3.49
CA PHE A 52 -14.42 11.24 2.87
C PHE A 52 -13.42 10.09 2.80
N SER A 53 -12.18 10.36 2.36
CA SER A 53 -11.13 9.35 2.22
C SER A 53 -10.72 8.73 3.55
N LEU A 54 -10.67 9.51 4.64
CA LEU A 54 -10.41 9.00 5.98
C LEU A 54 -11.48 7.99 6.42
N ILE A 55 -12.75 8.29 6.15
CA ILE A 55 -13.86 7.40 6.46
C ILE A 55 -13.84 6.17 5.54
N ALA A 56 -13.68 6.38 4.24
CA ALA A 56 -13.68 5.34 3.23
C ALA A 56 -12.58 4.30 3.45
N MET A 57 -11.40 4.73 3.90
CA MET A 57 -10.26 3.85 4.19
C MET A 57 -10.58 2.77 5.25
N LEU A 58 -11.53 3.03 6.16
CA LEU A 58 -11.96 2.05 7.17
C LEU A 58 -12.76 0.89 6.57
N PHE A 59 -13.31 1.07 5.38
CA PHE A 59 -14.14 0.08 4.68
C PHE A 59 -13.42 -0.61 3.53
N VAL A 60 -12.15 -0.29 3.28
CA VAL A 60 -11.35 -0.94 2.23
C VAL A 60 -10.86 -2.29 2.74
N ASN A 61 -11.22 -3.37 2.05
CA ASN A 61 -10.70 -4.69 2.33
C ASN A 61 -9.36 -4.89 1.63
N VAL A 62 -8.36 -5.31 2.40
CA VAL A 62 -7.05 -5.67 1.86
C VAL A 62 -6.96 -7.18 1.78
N ASN A 63 -6.71 -7.69 0.57
CA ASN A 63 -6.51 -9.11 0.34
C ASN A 63 -5.04 -9.46 0.45
N TYR A 64 -4.72 -10.44 1.27
CA TYR A 64 -3.37 -10.96 1.52
C TYR A 64 -3.12 -12.29 0.79
N ASP A 65 -4.16 -12.86 0.16
CA ASP A 65 -4.03 -14.11 -0.57
C ASP A 65 -3.38 -13.89 -1.93
N LEU A 66 -2.19 -14.47 -2.10
CA LEU A 66 -1.46 -14.42 -3.36
C LEU A 66 -1.99 -15.42 -4.40
N THR A 67 -2.76 -16.42 -3.99
CA THR A 67 -3.29 -17.45 -4.89
C THR A 67 -4.39 -16.91 -5.80
N GLU A 68 -5.14 -15.91 -5.33
CA GLU A 68 -6.18 -15.23 -6.10
C GLU A 68 -5.63 -14.47 -7.33
N TYR A 69 -4.31 -14.25 -7.37
CA TYR A 69 -3.66 -13.56 -8.51
C TYR A 69 -3.14 -14.50 -9.58
N LEU A 70 -3.38 -15.78 -9.45
CA LEU A 70 -3.08 -16.74 -10.50
C LEU A 70 -4.01 -16.49 -11.71
N PRO A 71 -3.52 -16.71 -12.94
CA PRO A 71 -4.40 -16.66 -14.10
C PRO A 71 -5.58 -17.63 -13.93
N ALA A 72 -6.80 -17.20 -14.28
CA ALA A 72 -8.00 -18.04 -14.18
C ALA A 72 -7.90 -19.36 -14.99
N THR A 73 -6.92 -19.46 -15.89
CA THR A 73 -6.63 -20.67 -16.69
C THR A 73 -5.59 -21.59 -16.03
N ALA A 74 -5.01 -21.19 -14.89
CA ALA A 74 -4.03 -22.00 -14.17
C ALA A 74 -4.74 -23.22 -13.55
N GLN A 75 -4.23 -24.42 -13.84
CA GLN A 75 -4.81 -25.65 -13.29
C GLN A 75 -4.80 -25.70 -11.76
N SER A 76 -3.77 -25.10 -11.14
CA SER A 76 -3.70 -24.97 -9.68
C SER A 76 -4.80 -24.08 -9.11
N GLY A 77 -5.14 -22.95 -9.75
CA GLY A 77 -6.25 -22.10 -9.35
C GLY A 77 -7.59 -22.82 -9.45
N ILE A 78 -7.86 -23.46 -10.60
CA ILE A 78 -9.09 -24.25 -10.81
C ILE A 78 -9.20 -25.36 -9.76
N GLY A 79 -8.09 -26.03 -9.44
CA GLY A 79 -8.06 -27.09 -8.42
C GLY A 79 -8.35 -26.55 -7.01
N LEU A 80 -7.80 -25.39 -6.65
CA LEU A 80 -8.06 -24.72 -5.38
C LEU A 80 -9.53 -24.30 -5.26
N ASP A 81 -10.09 -23.66 -6.30
CA ASP A 81 -11.50 -23.24 -6.34
C ASP A 81 -12.46 -24.44 -6.16
N GLN A 82 -12.15 -25.57 -6.79
CA GLN A 82 -12.93 -26.80 -6.64
C GLN A 82 -12.81 -27.40 -5.24
N MET A 83 -11.61 -27.43 -4.68
CA MET A 83 -11.39 -27.90 -3.31
C MET A 83 -12.14 -27.02 -2.31
N GLU A 84 -12.06 -25.71 -2.47
CA GLU A 84 -12.74 -24.77 -1.58
C GLU A 84 -14.26 -24.93 -1.66
N ALA A 85 -14.82 -25.10 -2.88
CA ALA A 85 -16.26 -25.25 -3.08
C ALA A 85 -16.83 -26.57 -2.52
N GLU A 86 -16.07 -27.67 -2.59
CA GLU A 86 -16.55 -29.01 -2.23
C GLU A 86 -16.18 -29.40 -0.78
N PHE A 87 -15.01 -29.00 -0.31
CA PHE A 87 -14.45 -29.45 0.97
C PHE A 87 -14.11 -28.30 1.94
N GLY A 88 -14.22 -27.06 1.50
CA GLY A 88 -13.61 -25.93 2.16
C GLY A 88 -12.09 -25.93 1.97
N TYR A 89 -11.46 -24.81 2.29
CA TYR A 89 -9.99 -24.69 2.30
C TYR A 89 -9.54 -24.09 3.64
N PRO A 90 -9.62 -24.88 4.72
CA PRO A 90 -9.24 -24.39 6.03
C PRO A 90 -7.74 -24.13 6.10
N GLY A 91 -7.37 -23.11 6.85
CA GLY A 91 -5.98 -22.81 7.15
C GLY A 91 -5.35 -23.93 7.98
N THR A 92 -4.06 -24.19 7.76
CA THR A 92 -3.33 -25.24 8.46
C THR A 92 -2.04 -24.73 9.05
N ALA A 93 -1.70 -25.30 10.23
CA ALA A 93 -0.41 -25.08 10.86
C ALA A 93 0.04 -26.36 11.58
N ARG A 94 1.34 -26.47 11.78
CA ARG A 94 1.96 -27.48 12.63
C ARG A 94 2.68 -26.79 13.77
N LEU A 95 2.42 -27.23 14.97
CA LEU A 95 3.01 -26.72 16.20
C LEU A 95 3.91 -27.78 16.81
N MET A 96 5.14 -27.40 17.16
CA MET A 96 6.03 -28.18 18.00
C MET A 96 6.20 -27.45 19.32
N ILE A 97 5.94 -28.17 20.44
CA ILE A 97 6.16 -27.67 21.81
C ILE A 97 7.34 -28.43 22.41
N LYS A 98 8.35 -27.71 22.89
CA LYS A 98 9.55 -28.27 23.49
C LYS A 98 9.46 -28.30 25.01
N ASP A 99 10.23 -29.22 25.60
CA ASP A 99 10.39 -29.37 27.05
C ASP A 99 9.04 -29.55 27.76
N VAL A 100 8.25 -30.51 27.27
CA VAL A 100 6.93 -30.89 27.82
C VAL A 100 6.82 -32.37 27.97
N SER A 101 6.17 -32.85 29.06
CA SER A 101 5.72 -34.21 29.20
C SER A 101 4.46 -34.46 28.36
N LEU A 102 4.10 -35.73 28.15
CA LEU A 102 2.85 -36.13 27.47
C LEU A 102 1.62 -35.46 28.12
N TYR A 103 1.59 -35.42 29.45
CA TYR A 103 0.49 -34.82 30.20
C TYR A 103 0.43 -33.30 30.01
N GLU A 104 1.57 -32.62 30.07
CA GLU A 104 1.61 -31.17 29.81
C GLU A 104 1.25 -30.81 28.36
N ALA A 105 1.70 -31.64 27.40
CA ALA A 105 1.34 -31.48 26.01
C ALA A 105 -0.18 -31.58 25.80
N LYS A 106 -0.86 -32.52 26.49
CA LYS A 106 -2.31 -32.61 26.47
C LYS A 106 -2.98 -31.39 27.07
N GLN A 107 -2.46 -30.82 28.15
CA GLN A 107 -3.00 -29.60 28.74
C GLN A 107 -2.83 -28.40 27.79
N TYR A 108 -1.71 -28.34 27.06
CA TYR A 108 -1.55 -27.32 26.01
C TYR A 108 -2.56 -27.52 24.89
N LYS A 109 -2.73 -28.75 24.39
CA LYS A 109 -3.74 -29.08 23.37
C LYS A 109 -5.12 -28.59 23.77
N ASP A 110 -5.59 -28.92 24.95
CA ASP A 110 -6.92 -28.56 25.45
C ASP A 110 -7.12 -27.02 25.53
N LYS A 111 -6.08 -26.28 25.88
CA LYS A 111 -6.10 -24.82 25.89
C LYS A 111 -6.10 -24.21 24.48
N LEU A 112 -5.38 -24.82 23.56
CA LEU A 112 -5.25 -24.35 22.19
C LEU A 112 -6.52 -24.65 21.36
N GLU A 113 -7.19 -25.80 21.63
CA GLU A 113 -8.50 -26.14 21.03
C GLU A 113 -9.61 -25.17 21.47
N ALA A 114 -9.46 -24.52 22.62
CA ALA A 114 -10.42 -23.52 23.11
C ALA A 114 -10.26 -22.13 22.49
N VAL A 115 -9.22 -21.90 21.68
CA VAL A 115 -8.97 -20.62 21.01
C VAL A 115 -9.98 -20.42 19.88
N ASP A 116 -10.62 -19.25 19.83
CA ASP A 116 -11.56 -18.91 18.75
C ASP A 116 -10.84 -18.87 17.40
N GLY A 117 -11.35 -19.59 16.42
CA GLY A 117 -10.74 -19.75 15.09
C GLY A 117 -9.96 -21.05 14.90
N VAL A 118 -9.85 -21.90 15.92
CA VAL A 118 -9.29 -23.24 15.82
C VAL A 118 -10.44 -24.24 15.68
N ASP A 119 -10.45 -24.98 14.57
CA ASP A 119 -11.44 -26.04 14.33
C ASP A 119 -11.03 -27.35 15.04
N GLN A 120 -9.81 -27.81 14.80
CA GLN A 120 -9.32 -29.08 15.32
C GLN A 120 -7.80 -29.07 15.50
N ILE A 121 -7.36 -29.81 16.57
CA ILE A 121 -5.94 -30.12 16.78
C ILE A 121 -5.76 -31.63 16.78
N LEU A 122 -5.05 -32.14 15.79
CA LEU A 122 -4.71 -33.55 15.68
C LEU A 122 -3.38 -33.82 16.40
N TRP A 123 -3.40 -34.80 17.32
CA TRP A 123 -2.24 -35.27 18.06
C TRP A 123 -2.38 -36.76 18.42
N CYS A 124 -1.38 -37.38 19.02
CA CYS A 124 -1.40 -38.80 19.34
C CYS A 124 -2.50 -39.22 20.33
N ASP A 125 -3.12 -38.28 21.05
CA ASP A 125 -4.22 -38.58 22.00
C ASP A 125 -5.49 -39.11 21.33
N SER A 126 -5.62 -38.99 20.02
CA SER A 126 -6.70 -39.56 19.22
C SER A 126 -6.55 -41.10 19.09
N THR A 127 -5.33 -41.60 19.19
CA THR A 127 -5.01 -43.02 18.98
C THR A 127 -4.51 -43.74 20.25
N VAL A 128 -3.90 -42.99 21.17
CA VAL A 128 -3.27 -43.53 22.39
C VAL A 128 -3.80 -42.79 23.62
N ASN A 129 -4.03 -43.54 24.70
CA ASN A 129 -4.41 -42.91 25.97
C ASN A 129 -3.17 -42.31 26.67
N VAL A 130 -2.97 -41.00 26.51
CA VAL A 130 -1.84 -40.25 27.07
C VAL A 130 -1.82 -40.19 28.61
N TYR A 131 -2.91 -40.61 29.28
CA TYR A 131 -3.00 -40.71 30.74
C TYR A 131 -2.54 -42.06 31.30
N ALA A 132 -2.22 -43.02 30.42
CA ALA A 132 -1.87 -44.39 30.85
C ALA A 132 -0.45 -44.53 31.43
N GLY A 133 0.32 -43.47 31.51
CA GLY A 133 1.74 -43.49 31.90
C GLY A 133 2.68 -43.95 30.77
N GLU A 134 3.86 -43.38 30.73
CA GLU A 134 4.83 -43.59 29.62
C GLU A 134 5.22 -45.08 29.45
N ASP A 135 5.25 -45.85 30.51
CA ASP A 135 5.61 -47.30 30.51
C ASP A 135 4.57 -48.17 29.79
N PHE A 136 3.35 -47.72 29.62
CA PHE A 136 2.25 -48.46 28.98
C PHE A 136 1.98 -48.01 27.54
N ILE A 137 2.73 -47.03 27.04
CA ILE A 137 2.58 -46.51 25.71
C ILE A 137 3.69 -47.05 24.82
N ASN A 138 3.33 -47.68 23.70
CA ASN A 138 4.31 -48.13 22.75
C ASN A 138 4.91 -46.89 22.02
N GLN A 139 6.18 -46.59 22.23
CA GLN A 139 6.87 -45.44 21.69
C GLN A 139 6.79 -45.36 20.17
N LYS A 140 6.68 -46.47 19.46
CA LYS A 140 6.54 -46.49 18.00
C LYS A 140 5.22 -45.89 17.52
N ASP A 141 4.18 -45.95 18.34
CA ASP A 141 2.84 -45.46 17.96
C ASP A 141 2.71 -43.93 18.14
N ILE A 142 3.63 -43.33 18.88
CA ILE A 142 3.63 -41.89 19.19
C ILE A 142 4.85 -41.15 18.63
N GLU A 143 5.85 -41.84 18.07
CA GLU A 143 7.14 -41.25 17.65
C GLU A 143 6.98 -40.08 16.68
N ASP A 144 5.94 -40.09 15.83
CA ASP A 144 5.64 -39.01 14.86
C ASP A 144 5.06 -37.76 15.53
N TYR A 145 4.48 -37.91 16.73
CA TYR A 145 3.78 -36.83 17.45
C TYR A 145 4.43 -36.45 18.78
N TYR A 146 5.27 -37.33 19.34
CA TYR A 146 5.99 -37.05 20.57
C TYR A 146 7.32 -37.79 20.62
N LYS A 147 8.42 -37.03 20.75
CA LYS A 147 9.78 -37.57 20.83
C LYS A 147 10.68 -36.62 21.62
N ASP A 148 11.53 -37.14 22.48
CA ASP A 148 12.56 -36.43 23.24
C ASP A 148 12.01 -35.17 23.97
N GLY A 149 10.83 -35.30 24.60
CA GLY A 149 10.20 -34.17 25.29
C GLY A 149 9.62 -33.09 24.37
N CYS A 150 9.46 -33.39 23.10
CA CYS A 150 8.84 -32.50 22.10
C CYS A 150 7.52 -33.09 21.63
N ALA A 151 6.45 -32.30 21.70
CA ALA A 151 5.14 -32.67 21.15
C ALA A 151 4.91 -31.96 19.84
N VAL A 152 4.44 -32.66 18.80
CA VAL A 152 4.09 -32.12 17.48
C VAL A 152 2.61 -32.32 17.25
N MET A 153 1.91 -31.23 16.97
CA MET A 153 0.46 -31.18 16.76
C MET A 153 0.14 -30.55 15.40
N ASP A 154 -0.81 -31.11 14.67
CA ASP A 154 -1.35 -30.56 13.44
C ASP A 154 -2.64 -29.80 13.76
N ILE A 155 -2.70 -28.55 13.33
CA ILE A 155 -3.76 -27.61 13.63
C ILE A 155 -4.52 -27.27 12.36
N THR A 156 -5.83 -27.34 12.41
CA THR A 156 -6.75 -26.90 11.38
C THR A 156 -7.56 -25.72 11.94
N PHE A 157 -7.70 -24.65 11.14
CA PHE A 157 -8.45 -23.47 11.50
C PHE A 157 -9.85 -23.47 10.86
N ASP A 158 -10.78 -22.69 11.42
CA ASP A 158 -12.13 -22.52 10.87
C ASP A 158 -12.14 -21.85 9.48
N GLU A 159 -11.20 -20.93 9.26
CA GLU A 159 -11.11 -20.11 8.05
C GLU A 159 -9.77 -20.37 7.34
N GLY A 160 -9.65 -19.85 6.10
CA GLY A 160 -8.45 -20.02 5.28
C GLY A 160 -7.17 -19.43 5.88
N ASP A 161 -6.02 -19.78 5.27
CA ASP A 161 -4.68 -19.42 5.72
C ASP A 161 -4.43 -17.90 5.84
N THR A 162 -5.15 -17.08 5.07
CA THR A 162 -4.99 -15.62 5.02
C THR A 162 -6.06 -14.86 5.80
N ALA A 163 -7.01 -15.58 6.40
CA ALA A 163 -8.11 -14.97 7.12
C ALA A 163 -7.65 -14.25 8.39
N LYS A 164 -8.33 -13.16 8.71
CA LYS A 164 -8.02 -12.37 9.90
C LYS A 164 -8.24 -13.17 11.20
N LYS A 165 -9.26 -14.00 11.23
CA LYS A 165 -9.58 -14.88 12.37
C LYS A 165 -8.45 -15.88 12.60
N THR A 166 -7.96 -16.53 11.54
CA THR A 166 -6.80 -17.43 11.58
C THR A 166 -5.54 -16.73 12.10
N SER A 167 -5.27 -15.51 11.63
CA SER A 167 -4.14 -14.72 12.11
C SER A 167 -4.24 -14.38 13.60
N GLN A 168 -5.43 -14.04 14.11
CA GLN A 168 -5.67 -13.76 15.51
C GLN A 168 -5.53 -15.02 16.37
N ALA A 169 -6.07 -16.16 15.91
CA ALA A 169 -5.91 -17.45 16.58
C ALA A 169 -4.43 -17.82 16.73
N ILE A 170 -3.60 -17.62 15.70
CA ILE A 170 -2.16 -17.88 15.79
C ILE A 170 -1.49 -17.00 16.86
N ASP A 171 -1.87 -15.73 17.02
CA ASP A 171 -1.33 -14.85 18.05
C ASP A 171 -1.69 -15.33 19.45
N GLU A 172 -2.94 -15.70 19.66
CA GLU A 172 -3.43 -16.19 20.93
C GLU A 172 -2.77 -17.52 21.30
N MET A 173 -2.61 -18.42 20.33
CA MET A 173 -1.88 -19.68 20.50
C MET A 173 -0.40 -19.45 20.85
N LYS A 174 0.28 -18.50 20.20
CA LYS A 174 1.66 -18.10 20.53
C LYS A 174 1.76 -17.53 21.94
N ALA A 175 0.76 -16.77 22.39
CA ALA A 175 0.71 -16.26 23.76
C ALA A 175 0.53 -17.40 24.79
N ILE A 176 -0.30 -18.40 24.50
CA ILE A 176 -0.52 -19.56 25.37
C ILE A 176 0.74 -20.41 25.50
N THR A 177 1.43 -20.69 24.39
CA THR A 177 2.64 -21.54 24.38
C THR A 177 3.89 -20.79 24.86
N GLY A 178 3.86 -19.47 24.85
CA GLY A 178 5.00 -18.65 25.19
C GLY A 178 6.20 -18.94 24.29
N GLY A 179 7.42 -18.95 24.84
CA GLY A 179 8.63 -19.25 24.07
C GLY A 179 8.88 -20.74 23.76
N LYS A 180 8.00 -21.64 24.19
CA LYS A 180 8.16 -23.09 23.98
C LYS A 180 7.57 -23.58 22.65
N GLY A 181 6.65 -22.83 22.03
CA GLY A 181 5.95 -23.19 20.81
C GLY A 181 6.67 -22.73 19.55
N TYR A 182 6.89 -23.64 18.60
CA TYR A 182 7.44 -23.39 17.27
C TYR A 182 6.37 -23.72 16.23
N TYR A 183 5.95 -22.69 15.50
CA TYR A 183 4.85 -22.77 14.53
C TYR A 183 5.36 -22.76 13.11
N VAL A 184 4.88 -23.69 12.27
CA VAL A 184 5.16 -23.76 10.83
C VAL A 184 3.87 -24.06 10.07
N GLY A 185 3.81 -23.79 8.78
CA GLY A 185 2.64 -24.04 7.93
C GLY A 185 2.24 -22.81 7.13
N MET A 186 1.29 -22.99 6.22
CA MET A 186 0.89 -21.94 5.29
C MET A 186 0.28 -20.73 6.01
N ALA A 187 -0.62 -20.96 6.97
CA ALA A 187 -1.22 -19.91 7.76
C ALA A 187 -0.18 -19.06 8.51
N VAL A 188 0.84 -19.72 9.10
CA VAL A 188 1.92 -19.04 9.82
C VAL A 188 2.84 -18.28 8.88
N GLN A 189 3.14 -18.86 7.71
CA GLN A 189 3.95 -18.18 6.69
C GLN A 189 3.26 -16.93 6.15
N ASN A 190 1.98 -17.04 5.77
CA ASN A 190 1.21 -15.92 5.25
C ASN A 190 1.11 -14.79 6.27
N LYS A 191 0.86 -15.12 7.54
CA LYS A 191 0.88 -14.16 8.65
C LYS A 191 2.23 -13.47 8.77
N SER A 192 3.32 -14.23 8.82
CA SER A 192 4.68 -13.69 8.97
C SER A 192 5.08 -12.82 7.77
N LEU A 193 4.71 -13.22 6.55
CA LEU A 193 4.93 -12.41 5.35
C LEU A 193 4.17 -11.08 5.44
N THR A 194 2.92 -11.11 5.86
CA THR A 194 2.09 -9.90 6.01
C THR A 194 2.69 -8.95 7.03
N GLU A 195 3.05 -9.43 8.22
CA GLU A 195 3.65 -8.63 9.29
C GLU A 195 5.01 -8.04 8.89
N ASN A 196 5.86 -8.84 8.23
CA ASN A 196 7.15 -8.38 7.74
C ASN A 196 7.00 -7.31 6.67
N VAL A 197 6.10 -7.52 5.69
CA VAL A 197 5.84 -6.53 4.63
C VAL A 197 5.30 -5.22 5.22
N GLU A 198 4.38 -5.27 6.16
CA GLU A 198 3.87 -4.05 6.81
C GLU A 198 4.96 -3.31 7.59
N SER A 199 5.79 -4.03 8.33
CA SER A 199 6.92 -3.45 9.09
C SER A 199 7.97 -2.84 8.17
N GLU A 200 8.38 -3.57 7.13
CA GLU A 200 9.36 -3.11 6.16
C GLU A 200 8.84 -1.91 5.35
N MET A 201 7.56 -1.91 4.98
CA MET A 201 6.96 -0.78 4.27
C MET A 201 6.92 0.49 5.10
N ASN A 202 6.64 0.40 6.38
CA ASN A 202 6.68 1.55 7.28
C ASN A 202 8.12 2.13 7.37
N LEU A 203 9.13 1.26 7.42
CA LEU A 203 10.53 1.67 7.40
C LEU A 203 10.90 2.35 6.06
N ILE A 204 10.56 1.72 4.94
CA ILE A 204 10.83 2.23 3.59
C ILE A 204 10.16 3.60 3.40
N LEU A 205 8.89 3.74 3.80
CA LEU A 205 8.15 4.99 3.70
C LEU A 205 8.79 6.10 4.54
N THR A 206 9.19 5.77 5.76
CA THR A 206 9.86 6.72 6.66
C THR A 206 11.19 7.19 6.08
N VAL A 207 12.02 6.27 5.59
CA VAL A 207 13.30 6.60 4.95
C VAL A 207 13.08 7.42 3.68
N ALA A 208 12.09 7.06 2.86
CA ALA A 208 11.75 7.81 1.65
C ALA A 208 11.32 9.25 1.97
N VAL A 209 10.45 9.45 2.97
CA VAL A 209 10.02 10.79 3.38
C VAL A 209 11.19 11.62 3.90
N ILE A 210 12.07 11.04 4.72
CA ILE A 210 13.27 11.73 5.22
C ILE A 210 14.19 12.12 4.06
N MET A 211 14.43 11.22 3.12
CA MET A 211 15.28 11.47 1.95
C MET A 211 14.69 12.58 1.07
N ILE A 212 13.39 12.52 0.77
CA ILE A 212 12.68 13.55 0.00
C ILE A 212 12.76 14.90 0.72
N PHE A 213 12.51 14.93 2.02
CA PHE A 213 12.61 16.15 2.81
C PHE A 213 14.01 16.75 2.74
N ALA A 214 15.06 15.94 2.88
CA ALA A 214 16.44 16.39 2.77
C ALA A 214 16.74 16.98 1.37
N VAL A 215 16.33 16.31 0.29
CA VAL A 215 16.50 16.80 -1.07
C VAL A 215 15.73 18.11 -1.28
N LEU A 216 14.50 18.20 -0.80
CA LEU A 216 13.70 19.43 -0.87
C LEU A 216 14.39 20.59 -0.11
N CYS A 217 14.91 20.36 1.09
CA CYS A 217 15.65 21.37 1.84
C CYS A 217 16.90 21.88 1.11
N LEU A 218 17.54 21.03 0.28
CA LEU A 218 18.70 21.43 -0.52
C LEU A 218 18.33 22.16 -1.80
N THR A 219 17.16 21.88 -2.36
CA THR A 219 16.73 22.43 -3.66
C THR A 219 15.82 23.64 -3.55
N THR A 220 15.12 23.82 -2.45
CA THR A 220 14.18 24.93 -2.24
C THR A 220 14.84 26.10 -1.55
N SER A 221 14.37 27.32 -1.87
CA SER A 221 14.92 28.58 -1.33
C SER A 221 14.27 29.01 -0.02
N ALA A 222 13.09 28.47 0.31
CA ALA A 222 12.35 28.83 1.53
C ALA A 222 12.09 27.60 2.41
N TRP A 223 12.32 27.73 3.70
CA TRP A 223 12.14 26.67 4.70
C TRP A 223 10.70 26.12 4.80
N SER A 224 9.71 26.88 4.36
CA SER A 224 8.29 26.45 4.38
C SER A 224 7.91 25.56 3.19
N GLU A 225 8.65 25.61 2.09
CA GLU A 225 8.33 24.88 0.86
C GLU A 225 8.36 23.36 1.04
N PRO A 226 9.37 22.75 1.69
CA PRO A 226 9.40 21.30 1.93
C PRO A 226 8.18 20.78 2.68
N PHE A 227 7.72 21.52 3.69
CA PHE A 227 6.53 21.14 4.46
C PHE A 227 5.26 21.20 3.62
N LEU A 228 5.14 22.20 2.77
CA LEU A 228 3.99 22.34 1.86
C LEU A 228 3.96 21.21 0.85
N PHE A 229 5.10 20.80 0.31
CA PHE A 229 5.19 19.62 -0.56
C PHE A 229 4.78 18.34 0.14
N LEU A 230 5.32 18.09 1.33
CA LEU A 230 4.93 16.89 2.11
C LEU A 230 3.44 16.87 2.42
N LEU A 231 2.85 18.03 2.72
CA LEU A 231 1.42 18.15 2.96
C LEU A 231 0.61 17.78 1.69
N VAL A 232 0.98 18.33 0.53
CA VAL A 232 0.30 18.02 -0.74
C VAL A 232 0.42 16.54 -1.08
N MET A 233 1.61 15.93 -0.91
CA MET A 233 1.83 14.50 -1.11
C MET A 233 0.99 13.66 -0.13
N GLY A 234 0.93 14.06 1.15
CA GLY A 234 0.11 13.39 2.15
C GLY A 234 -1.38 13.41 1.78
N VAL A 235 -1.89 14.55 1.33
CA VAL A 235 -3.27 14.68 0.81
C VAL A 235 -3.48 13.77 -0.39
N ALA A 236 -2.56 13.72 -1.34
CA ALA A 236 -2.68 12.88 -2.52
C ALA A 236 -2.71 11.39 -2.17
N ILE A 237 -1.84 10.93 -1.26
CA ILE A 237 -1.81 9.54 -0.78
C ILE A 237 -3.12 9.22 -0.04
N LEU A 238 -3.62 10.12 0.80
CA LEU A 238 -4.86 9.93 1.54
C LEU A 238 -6.05 9.77 0.60
N LEU A 239 -6.16 10.63 -0.42
CA LEU A 239 -7.21 10.56 -1.43
C LEU A 239 -7.13 9.25 -2.23
N ASN A 240 -5.93 8.83 -2.61
CA ASN A 240 -5.72 7.56 -3.30
C ASN A 240 -6.18 6.38 -2.45
N ARG A 241 -5.78 6.30 -1.18
CA ARG A 241 -6.22 5.22 -0.29
C ARG A 241 -7.75 5.20 -0.09
N GLY A 242 -8.37 6.37 0.02
CA GLY A 242 -9.82 6.48 0.18
C GLY A 242 -10.59 6.07 -1.07
N THR A 243 -10.09 6.42 -2.26
CA THR A 243 -10.74 6.01 -3.53
C THR A 243 -10.68 4.51 -3.79
N ASN A 244 -9.87 3.77 -3.04
CA ASN A 244 -9.82 2.31 -3.10
C ASN A 244 -11.15 1.65 -2.75
N ILE A 245 -12.04 2.33 -2.02
CA ILE A 245 -13.39 1.82 -1.70
C ILE A 245 -14.21 1.53 -2.98
N PHE A 246 -13.99 2.29 -4.07
CA PHE A 246 -14.72 2.08 -5.34
C PHE A 246 -14.27 0.81 -6.08
N ILE A 247 -13.13 0.24 -5.73
CA ILE A 247 -12.58 -0.96 -6.35
C ILE A 247 -12.90 -2.20 -5.51
N GLY A 248 -13.31 -2.01 -4.24
CA GLY A 248 -13.66 -3.07 -3.31
C GLY A 248 -12.43 -3.67 -2.64
N THR A 249 -11.95 -4.83 -3.09
CA THR A 249 -10.80 -5.53 -2.52
C THR A 249 -9.49 -5.10 -3.17
N VAL A 250 -8.46 -4.87 -2.37
CA VAL A 250 -7.14 -4.41 -2.81
C VAL A 250 -6.09 -5.38 -2.36
N SER A 251 -5.18 -5.76 -3.26
CA SER A 251 -3.97 -6.50 -2.85
C SER A 251 -3.14 -5.70 -1.85
N PHE A 252 -2.63 -6.38 -0.82
CA PHE A 252 -1.68 -5.79 0.12
C PHE A 252 -0.43 -5.25 -0.57
N LEU A 253 0.05 -5.95 -1.60
CA LEU A 253 1.21 -5.53 -2.40
C LEU A 253 0.93 -4.22 -3.14
N THR A 254 -0.21 -4.14 -3.82
CA THR A 254 -0.64 -2.92 -4.53
C THR A 254 -0.84 -1.75 -3.58
N ASN A 255 -1.49 -1.98 -2.43
CA ASN A 255 -1.75 -0.96 -1.44
C ASN A 255 -0.45 -0.31 -0.91
N ASN A 256 0.59 -1.11 -0.72
CA ASN A 256 1.87 -0.66 -0.20
C ASN A 256 2.74 0.01 -1.29
N VAL A 257 2.90 -0.65 -2.43
CA VAL A 257 3.75 -0.15 -3.51
C VAL A 257 3.19 1.12 -4.14
N ALA A 258 1.86 1.23 -4.28
CA ALA A 258 1.22 2.43 -4.82
C ALA A 258 1.55 3.69 -4.01
N MET A 259 1.68 3.60 -2.68
CA MET A 259 2.06 4.74 -1.84
C MET A 259 3.47 5.24 -2.16
N VAL A 260 4.43 4.34 -2.28
CA VAL A 260 5.83 4.68 -2.59
C VAL A 260 5.95 5.30 -3.98
N LEU A 261 5.28 4.71 -4.97
CA LEU A 261 5.27 5.25 -6.33
C LEU A 261 4.61 6.61 -6.41
N GLN A 262 3.47 6.78 -5.74
CA GLN A 262 2.78 8.07 -5.74
C GLN A 262 3.65 9.14 -5.09
N LEU A 263 4.34 8.81 -3.99
CA LEU A 263 5.28 9.72 -3.35
C LEU A 263 6.38 10.15 -4.35
N ALA A 264 6.97 9.20 -5.08
CA ALA A 264 8.03 9.47 -6.04
C ALA A 264 7.54 10.31 -7.23
N THR A 265 6.39 9.97 -7.82
CA THR A 265 5.89 10.65 -9.04
C THR A 265 5.25 12.01 -8.75
N SER A 266 4.62 12.21 -7.58
CA SER A 266 3.95 13.47 -7.26
C SER A 266 4.93 14.62 -6.98
N MET A 267 6.15 14.29 -6.55
CA MET A 267 7.18 15.27 -6.23
C MET A 267 7.58 16.08 -7.46
N ASP A 268 7.80 15.44 -8.60
CA ASP A 268 8.30 16.06 -9.81
C ASP A 268 7.36 17.15 -10.32
N TYR A 269 6.04 16.91 -10.32
CA TYR A 269 5.06 17.89 -10.80
C TYR A 269 5.01 19.15 -9.93
N SER A 270 5.13 18.98 -8.63
CA SER A 270 5.12 20.06 -7.68
C SER A 270 6.38 20.93 -7.78
N ILE A 271 7.55 20.30 -7.95
CA ILE A 271 8.82 21.02 -8.15
C ILE A 271 8.81 21.85 -9.46
N PHE A 272 8.33 21.26 -10.57
CA PHE A 272 8.23 21.98 -11.83
C PHE A 272 7.35 23.22 -11.74
N LEU A 273 6.21 23.12 -11.05
CA LEU A 273 5.30 24.26 -10.88
C LEU A 273 5.92 25.34 -9.98
N LEU A 274 6.55 24.96 -8.89
CA LEU A 274 7.19 25.89 -7.97
C LEU A 274 8.36 26.63 -8.63
N ASP A 275 9.22 25.91 -9.34
CA ASP A 275 10.36 26.52 -10.04
C ASP A 275 9.88 27.50 -11.12
N ALA A 276 8.84 27.13 -11.88
CA ALA A 276 8.20 28.05 -12.82
C ALA A 276 7.64 29.30 -12.12
N PHE A 277 6.95 29.12 -10.98
CA PHE A 277 6.41 30.22 -10.20
C PHE A 277 7.52 31.13 -9.63
N SER A 278 8.58 30.55 -9.06
CA SER A 278 9.72 31.31 -8.54
C SER A 278 10.38 32.15 -9.62
N ARG A 279 10.56 31.61 -10.83
CA ARG A 279 11.09 32.37 -11.98
C ARG A 279 10.20 33.55 -12.40
N GLU A 280 8.88 33.37 -12.40
CA GLU A 280 7.95 34.47 -12.73
C GLU A 280 7.92 35.50 -11.60
N ARG A 281 8.01 35.13 -10.33
CA ARG A 281 8.11 36.05 -9.19
C ARG A 281 9.39 36.89 -9.24
N GLN A 282 10.52 36.31 -9.62
CA GLN A 282 11.80 37.06 -9.80
C GLN A 282 11.73 38.15 -10.87
N LYS A 283 10.76 38.07 -11.79
CA LYS A 283 10.51 39.13 -12.77
C LYS A 283 9.75 40.35 -12.20
N GLY A 284 9.37 40.28 -10.90
CA GLY A 284 8.64 41.37 -10.23
C GLY A 284 7.12 41.38 -10.51
N LEU A 285 6.57 40.27 -11.05
CA LEU A 285 5.14 40.15 -11.32
C LEU A 285 4.31 39.99 -10.04
N PRO A 286 3.07 40.48 -9.98
CA PRO A 286 2.12 40.19 -8.93
C PRO A 286 1.89 38.68 -8.80
N GLU A 287 1.56 38.18 -7.59
CA GLU A 287 1.41 36.74 -7.28
C GLU A 287 0.44 36.01 -8.21
N GLU A 288 -0.73 36.60 -8.45
CA GLU A 288 -1.74 35.99 -9.33
C GLU A 288 -1.26 35.87 -10.77
N THR A 289 -0.64 36.92 -11.31
CA THR A 289 -0.11 36.92 -12.69
C THR A 289 1.06 35.93 -12.80
N ALA A 290 1.96 35.92 -11.81
CA ALA A 290 3.09 34.98 -11.75
C ALA A 290 2.61 33.55 -11.74
N MET A 291 1.54 33.25 -11.00
CA MET A 291 0.96 31.89 -10.91
C MET A 291 0.30 31.48 -12.24
N VAL A 292 -0.46 32.40 -12.90
CA VAL A 292 -1.03 32.09 -14.23
C VAL A 292 0.05 31.75 -15.23
N ASN A 293 1.11 32.57 -15.31
CA ASN A 293 2.22 32.35 -16.22
C ASN A 293 2.99 31.06 -15.88
N ALA A 294 3.17 30.76 -14.60
CA ALA A 294 3.83 29.54 -14.14
C ALA A 294 3.04 28.29 -14.55
N ILE A 295 1.73 28.28 -14.34
CA ILE A 295 0.86 27.17 -14.76
C ILE A 295 0.91 27.02 -16.28
N GLU A 296 0.81 28.13 -17.06
CA GLU A 296 0.88 28.08 -18.51
C GLU A 296 2.22 27.54 -19.02
N ALA A 297 3.33 27.89 -18.37
CA ALA A 297 4.65 27.37 -18.72
C ALA A 297 4.86 25.91 -18.33
N ALA A 298 4.35 25.50 -17.16
CA ALA A 298 4.58 24.17 -16.61
C ALA A 298 3.61 23.11 -17.17
N ILE A 299 2.39 23.50 -17.57
CA ILE A 299 1.32 22.55 -17.90
C ILE A 299 1.69 21.58 -19.03
N ASN A 300 2.41 22.03 -20.04
CA ASN A 300 2.82 21.18 -21.15
C ASN A 300 3.85 20.13 -20.71
N SER A 301 4.78 20.50 -19.83
CA SER A 301 5.79 19.58 -19.28
C SER A 301 5.15 18.57 -18.33
N ILE A 302 4.26 19.04 -17.46
CA ILE A 302 3.50 18.20 -16.52
C ILE A 302 2.63 17.21 -17.31
N PHE A 303 1.90 17.69 -18.33
CA PHE A 303 1.05 16.84 -19.16
C PHE A 303 1.85 15.77 -19.91
N ALA A 304 2.98 16.15 -20.52
CA ALA A 304 3.84 15.21 -21.24
C ALA A 304 4.42 14.12 -20.29
N SER A 305 4.89 14.52 -19.11
CA SER A 305 5.41 13.60 -18.11
C SER A 305 4.32 12.67 -17.58
N SER A 306 3.14 13.21 -17.24
CA SER A 306 2.00 12.41 -16.79
C SER A 306 1.54 11.41 -17.86
N LEU A 307 1.47 11.86 -19.12
CA LEU A 307 1.09 11.00 -20.24
C LEU A 307 2.09 9.84 -20.43
N THR A 308 3.39 10.11 -20.28
CA THR A 308 4.42 9.07 -20.38
C THR A 308 4.24 8.02 -19.27
N THR A 309 3.96 8.45 -18.05
CA THR A 309 3.67 7.57 -16.91
C THR A 309 2.42 6.72 -17.18
N VAL A 310 1.33 7.34 -17.62
CA VAL A 310 0.08 6.65 -17.97
C VAL A 310 0.30 5.61 -19.07
N VAL A 311 1.00 5.98 -20.15
CA VAL A 311 1.32 5.06 -21.25
C VAL A 311 2.19 3.90 -20.76
N GLY A 312 3.17 4.17 -19.87
CA GLY A 312 4.00 3.13 -19.26
C GLY A 312 3.15 2.12 -18.49
N PHE A 313 2.22 2.58 -17.65
CA PHE A 313 1.32 1.69 -16.93
C PHE A 313 0.33 0.96 -17.83
N LEU A 314 -0.22 1.62 -18.85
CA LEU A 314 -1.10 0.98 -19.83
C LEU A 314 -0.39 -0.12 -20.61
N ALA A 315 0.91 0.02 -20.90
CA ALA A 315 1.68 -1.03 -21.53
C ALA A 315 1.75 -2.30 -20.68
N LEU A 316 1.74 -2.18 -19.34
CA LEU A 316 1.72 -3.33 -18.42
C LEU A 316 0.38 -4.07 -18.46
N VAL A 317 -0.74 -3.43 -18.85
CA VAL A 317 -2.04 -4.09 -19.03
C VAL A 317 -1.99 -5.19 -20.09
N SER A 318 -1.06 -5.10 -21.06
CA SER A 318 -0.86 -6.13 -22.07
C SER A 318 -0.20 -7.41 -21.54
N MET A 319 0.30 -7.40 -20.31
CA MET A 319 0.94 -8.57 -19.69
C MET A 319 -0.11 -9.56 -19.22
N LYS A 320 0.14 -10.86 -19.49
CA LYS A 320 -0.77 -11.95 -19.09
C LYS A 320 -0.71 -12.31 -17.60
N PHE A 321 0.26 -11.77 -16.87
CA PHE A 321 0.46 -12.09 -15.46
C PHE A 321 -0.32 -11.11 -14.58
N THR A 322 -1.32 -11.60 -13.89
CA THR A 322 -2.30 -10.79 -13.16
C THR A 322 -1.70 -9.96 -12.02
N ILE A 323 -0.59 -10.43 -11.41
CA ILE A 323 0.15 -9.66 -10.39
C ILE A 323 0.66 -8.32 -10.97
N CYS A 324 1.09 -8.30 -12.23
CA CYS A 324 1.50 -7.05 -12.88
C CYS A 324 0.32 -6.11 -13.15
N LEU A 325 -0.87 -6.67 -13.43
CA LEU A 325 -2.11 -5.91 -13.65
C LEU A 325 -2.61 -5.21 -12.38
N LEU A 326 -2.50 -5.85 -11.23
CA LEU A 326 -2.87 -5.27 -9.94
C LEU A 326 -2.07 -4.01 -9.61
N TYR A 327 -0.83 -3.98 -10.06
CA TYR A 327 0.05 -2.84 -9.90
C TYR A 327 -0.33 -1.67 -10.82
N THR A 328 -0.83 -1.97 -12.03
CA THR A 328 -1.13 -0.95 -13.05
C THR A 328 -2.51 -0.33 -12.92
N SER A 329 -3.50 -1.07 -12.47
CA SER A 329 -4.88 -0.58 -12.41
C SER A 329 -5.11 0.56 -11.41
N ARG A 330 -4.09 0.90 -10.60
CA ARG A 330 -4.19 1.91 -9.53
C ARG A 330 -3.22 3.08 -9.60
N CYS A 331 -2.25 3.04 -10.50
CA CYS A 331 -1.32 4.15 -10.68
C CYS A 331 -1.74 5.08 -11.84
N VAL A 332 -2.82 4.79 -12.53
CA VAL A 332 -3.47 5.62 -13.52
C VAL A 332 -4.72 6.23 -12.93
#